data_0e62971d102500e4f43fa6b57dee6d94
#
_entry.id   0e62971d102500e4f43fa6b57dee6d94
#
_cell.length_a   1.000
_cell.length_b   1.000
_cell.length_c   1.000
_cell.angle_alpha   90.00
_cell.angle_beta   90.00
_cell.angle_gamma   90.00
#
_symmetry.space_group_name_H-M   'P 1'
#
loop_
_entity.id
_entity.type
_entity.pdbx_description
1 polymer ?
#
loop_
_entity_poly.entity_id
_entity_poly.type
_entity_poly.pdbx_seq_one_letter_code
_entity_poly.pdbx_strand_id
1 'polypeptide(L)'
;MSREMNMSKGMGMSKETSMSKEMSMSKEMSTNGRGGHLYMQTNEVKNAIIHYHRSANGTLTEVERVATGGAGSGTFKPISGQESAPNSFEGAGSVILTPDRRFLFATNGGDNSVSSFAVGDQGRLTLIDTKPTGTAVEGKSGTAKSLAYSPSKDMLYVVHSFGPDHIRLMSVASDGKLTPRMEQYTANTPEKPHRVPTMDVLSPDEKFFLVGTTFDLPIAISGTYPDGSPIL
;
A
#
# COMPACT_ATOMS: atom_id res chain seq x y z
N MET A 1 36.37 57.68 -57.40
CA MET A 1 35.86 57.92 -56.02
C MET A 1 34.78 56.87 -55.71
N SER A 2 35.15 55.85 -55.07
CA SER A 2 34.25 54.73 -54.75
C SER A 2 34.37 54.48 -53.27
N ARG A 3 33.27 54.56 -52.57
CA ARG A 3 33.15 54.11 -51.14
C ARG A 3 32.42 52.80 -51.13
N GLU A 4 33.11 51.76 -50.86
CA GLU A 4 32.52 50.44 -50.42
C GLU A 4 32.15 50.57 -48.97
N MET A 5 30.91 50.21 -48.62
CA MET A 5 30.44 50.09 -47.31
C MET A 5 30.39 48.58 -46.98
N ASN A 6 31.21 48.19 -46.02
CA ASN A 6 31.31 46.86 -45.51
C ASN A 6 30.22 46.67 -44.42
N MET A 7 29.22 45.85 -44.71
CA MET A 7 28.20 45.43 -43.75
C MET A 7 28.14 43.89 -43.73
N SER A 8 28.89 43.28 -42.85
CA SER A 8 28.63 41.89 -42.46
C SER A 8 29.42 41.56 -41.20
N LYS A 9 28.82 41.74 -40.05
CA LYS A 9 29.09 40.97 -38.79
C LYS A 9 28.10 41.46 -37.70
N GLY A 10 27.07 40.69 -37.43
CA GLY A 10 26.20 41.01 -36.33
C GLY A 10 24.95 40.16 -36.17
N MET A 11 24.92 38.93 -36.70
CA MET A 11 23.73 38.10 -36.58
C MET A 11 23.98 36.64 -36.09
N GLY A 12 25.21 36.34 -35.65
CA GLY A 12 25.55 34.96 -35.21
C GLY A 12 25.49 34.71 -33.69
N MET A 13 25.61 35.76 -32.87
CA MET A 13 25.79 35.57 -31.41
C MET A 13 24.51 35.54 -30.56
N SER A 14 23.36 35.97 -31.10
CA SER A 14 22.12 36.03 -30.29
C SER A 14 21.30 34.72 -30.27
N LYS A 15 21.48 33.85 -31.28
CA LYS A 15 20.77 32.58 -31.34
C LYS A 15 21.43 31.46 -30.51
N GLU A 16 22.76 31.42 -30.46
CA GLU A 16 23.45 30.39 -29.65
C GLU A 16 23.32 30.66 -28.16
N THR A 17 23.28 31.90 -27.73
CA THR A 17 23.11 32.28 -26.32
C THR A 17 21.66 32.00 -25.83
N SER A 18 20.65 32.11 -26.69
CA SER A 18 19.28 31.77 -26.33
C SER A 18 19.05 30.26 -26.27
N MET A 19 19.60 29.49 -27.22
CA MET A 19 19.48 28.02 -27.21
C MET A 19 20.23 27.37 -26.04
N SER A 20 21.41 27.87 -25.69
CA SER A 20 22.14 27.36 -24.52
C SER A 20 21.45 27.73 -23.20
N LYS A 21 20.78 28.87 -23.14
CA LYS A 21 20.00 29.27 -21.95
C LYS A 21 18.69 28.48 -21.83
N GLU A 22 18.02 28.19 -22.93
CA GLU A 22 16.83 27.32 -22.94
C GLU A 22 17.18 25.86 -22.64
N MET A 23 18.31 25.35 -23.14
CA MET A 23 18.80 24.00 -22.78
C MET A 23 19.22 23.92 -21.30
N SER A 24 19.82 24.97 -20.73
CA SER A 24 20.15 24.98 -19.30
C SER A 24 18.90 25.10 -18.44
N MET A 25 17.91 25.92 -18.83
CA MET A 25 16.64 26.02 -18.12
C MET A 25 15.80 24.74 -18.23
N SER A 26 15.79 24.05 -19.37
CA SER A 26 15.12 22.75 -19.49
C SER A 26 15.81 21.64 -18.68
N LYS A 27 17.14 21.73 -18.53
CA LYS A 27 17.90 20.80 -17.71
C LYS A 27 17.73 21.07 -16.22
N GLU A 28 17.58 22.34 -15.79
CA GLU A 28 17.26 22.71 -14.41
C GLU A 28 15.80 22.42 -14.05
N MET A 29 14.85 22.53 -14.98
CA MET A 29 13.46 22.13 -14.75
C MET A 29 13.28 20.61 -14.66
N SER A 30 14.20 19.81 -15.22
CA SER A 30 14.21 18.34 -15.14
C SER A 30 14.77 17.80 -13.81
N THR A 31 15.43 18.61 -12.98
CA THR A 31 16.09 18.17 -11.74
C THR A 31 15.38 18.57 -10.44
N ASN A 32 14.27 19.28 -10.51
CA ASN A 32 13.47 19.67 -9.33
C ASN A 32 12.42 18.63 -8.93
N GLY A 33 12.67 17.35 -9.15
CA GLY A 33 11.93 16.28 -8.50
C GLY A 33 12.14 16.38 -6.98
N ARG A 34 11.09 16.73 -6.23
CA ARG A 34 11.16 16.72 -4.76
C ARG A 34 11.41 15.28 -4.31
N GLY A 35 12.34 15.08 -3.40
CA GLY A 35 12.51 13.83 -2.67
C GLY A 35 11.22 13.46 -1.90
N GLY A 36 11.17 12.26 -1.35
CA GLY A 36 10.01 11.80 -0.60
C GLY A 36 10.28 10.50 0.13
N HIS A 37 9.23 9.88 0.58
CA HIS A 37 9.26 8.65 1.35
C HIS A 37 8.41 7.59 0.66
N LEU A 38 8.84 6.33 0.74
CA LEU A 38 8.12 5.16 0.27
C LEU A 38 8.13 4.12 1.39
N TYR A 39 6.99 3.48 1.60
CA TYR A 39 6.84 2.44 2.61
C TYR A 39 6.40 1.15 1.94
N MET A 40 6.99 0.03 2.32
CA MET A 40 6.73 -1.28 1.78
C MET A 40 6.66 -2.31 2.92
N GLN A 41 5.69 -3.18 2.86
CA GLN A 41 5.54 -4.29 3.79
C GLN A 41 6.33 -5.51 3.31
N THR A 42 6.98 -6.24 4.23
CA THR A 42 7.74 -7.46 3.90
C THR A 42 6.85 -8.69 3.71
N ASN A 43 5.73 -8.76 4.42
CA ASN A 43 4.86 -9.92 4.52
C ASN A 43 5.56 -11.20 5.03
N GLU A 44 6.69 -11.06 5.70
CA GLU A 44 7.40 -12.15 6.38
C GLU A 44 6.62 -12.61 7.62
N VAL A 45 6.93 -13.81 8.15
CA VAL A 45 6.34 -14.30 9.41
C VAL A 45 6.56 -13.30 10.55
N LYS A 46 7.72 -12.66 10.61
CA LYS A 46 7.97 -11.47 11.42
C LYS A 46 7.81 -10.25 10.52
N ASN A 47 6.56 -9.80 10.39
CA ASN A 47 6.23 -8.74 9.45
C ASN A 47 6.87 -7.40 9.83
N ALA A 48 7.28 -6.63 8.82
CA ALA A 48 7.92 -5.34 8.99
C ALA A 48 7.55 -4.37 7.87
N ILE A 49 7.66 -3.08 8.18
CA ILE A 49 7.62 -2.01 7.19
C ILE A 49 9.05 -1.57 6.88
N ILE A 50 9.40 -1.56 5.62
CA ILE A 50 10.64 -0.97 5.12
C ILE A 50 10.34 0.45 4.68
N HIS A 51 11.05 1.40 5.23
CA HIS A 51 10.98 2.80 4.83
C HIS A 51 12.17 3.15 3.94
N TYR A 52 11.87 3.71 2.78
CA TYR A 52 12.86 4.23 1.84
C TYR A 52 12.76 5.75 1.72
N HIS A 53 13.89 6.40 1.70
CA HIS A 53 14.01 7.75 1.19
C HIS A 53 14.13 7.71 -0.34
N ARG A 54 13.30 8.48 -1.03
CA ARG A 54 13.36 8.67 -2.47
C ARG A 54 14.01 10.02 -2.77
N SER A 55 15.18 9.99 -3.38
CA SER A 55 15.89 11.19 -3.84
C SER A 55 15.16 11.87 -5.01
N ALA A 56 15.52 13.12 -5.32
CA ALA A 56 14.95 13.89 -6.42
C ALA A 56 15.09 13.19 -7.80
N ASN A 57 16.16 12.41 -7.99
CA ASN A 57 16.39 11.61 -9.21
C ASN A 57 15.66 10.27 -9.23
N GLY A 58 14.85 9.96 -8.20
CA GLY A 58 14.10 8.71 -8.11
C GLY A 58 14.82 7.56 -7.39
N THR A 59 16.10 7.70 -7.03
CA THR A 59 16.84 6.67 -6.30
C THR A 59 16.22 6.42 -4.94
N LEU A 60 16.02 5.14 -4.60
CA LEU A 60 15.54 4.70 -3.30
C LEU A 60 16.71 4.26 -2.42
N THR A 61 16.75 4.73 -1.19
CA THR A 61 17.70 4.32 -0.17
C THR A 61 16.94 3.86 1.06
N GLU A 62 17.17 2.63 1.51
CA GLU A 62 16.56 2.10 2.73
C GLU A 62 17.03 2.93 3.94
N VAL A 63 16.07 3.37 4.75
CA VAL A 63 16.29 4.20 5.93
C VAL A 63 16.17 3.40 7.20
N GLU A 64 15.14 2.54 7.26
CA GLU A 64 14.86 1.70 8.43
C GLU A 64 13.92 0.54 8.08
N ARG A 65 13.92 -0.46 8.98
CA ARG A 65 12.92 -1.52 9.05
C ARG A 65 12.27 -1.49 10.41
N VAL A 66 10.95 -1.39 10.46
CA VAL A 66 10.19 -1.32 11.70
C VAL A 66 9.24 -2.50 11.77
N ALA A 67 9.39 -3.33 12.82
CA ALA A 67 8.51 -4.48 13.03
C ALA A 67 7.06 -4.02 13.22
N THR A 68 6.12 -4.74 12.59
CA THR A 68 4.69 -4.46 12.75
C THR A 68 4.13 -4.97 14.07
N GLY A 69 4.84 -5.87 14.75
CA GLY A 69 4.34 -6.59 15.92
C GLY A 69 3.35 -7.71 15.60
N GLY A 70 2.99 -7.88 14.33
CA GLY A 70 2.13 -8.96 13.83
C GLY A 70 2.87 -9.89 12.86
N ALA A 71 2.16 -10.92 12.38
CA ALA A 71 2.70 -11.92 11.46
C ALA A 71 2.20 -11.67 10.03
N GLY A 72 3.11 -11.65 9.06
CA GLY A 72 2.77 -11.80 7.66
C GLY A 72 2.42 -13.25 7.34
N SER A 73 1.85 -13.50 6.16
CA SER A 73 1.41 -14.83 5.75
C SER A 73 2.58 -15.77 5.42
N GLY A 74 3.78 -15.26 5.36
CA GLY A 74 4.97 -16.04 5.02
C GLY A 74 5.06 -16.32 3.52
N THR A 75 5.64 -17.47 3.18
CA THR A 75 6.05 -17.75 1.80
C THR A 75 5.18 -18.76 1.07
N PHE A 76 4.36 -19.55 1.77
CA PHE A 76 3.57 -20.62 1.14
C PHE A 76 2.32 -20.09 0.42
N LYS A 77 2.05 -20.62 -0.78
CA LYS A 77 0.97 -20.15 -1.67
C LYS A 77 0.21 -21.31 -2.32
N PRO A 78 -0.82 -21.81 -1.65
CA PRO A 78 -1.57 -22.96 -2.16
C PRO A 78 -2.21 -22.69 -3.53
N ILE A 79 -2.71 -21.47 -3.76
CA ILE A 79 -3.43 -21.14 -5.01
C ILE A 79 -2.50 -21.12 -6.22
N SER A 80 -1.24 -20.67 -6.06
CA SER A 80 -0.26 -20.63 -7.14
C SER A 80 0.53 -21.94 -7.30
N GLY A 81 0.43 -22.87 -6.36
CA GLY A 81 1.24 -24.08 -6.31
C GLY A 81 2.74 -23.81 -6.05
N GLN A 82 3.11 -22.62 -5.64
CA GLN A 82 4.49 -22.22 -5.37
C GLN A 82 4.78 -22.27 -3.87
N GLU A 83 5.71 -23.14 -3.46
CA GLU A 83 6.04 -23.31 -2.04
C GLU A 83 6.78 -22.14 -1.41
N SER A 84 7.47 -21.34 -2.19
CA SER A 84 8.38 -20.29 -1.69
C SER A 84 8.12 -18.89 -2.22
N ALA A 85 7.11 -18.68 -3.06
CA ALA A 85 6.81 -17.35 -3.57
C ALA A 85 5.94 -16.56 -2.60
N PRO A 86 6.19 -15.26 -2.41
CA PRO A 86 5.24 -14.38 -1.74
C PRO A 86 3.87 -14.46 -2.41
N ASN A 87 2.78 -14.41 -1.65
CA ASN A 87 1.45 -14.36 -2.26
C ASN A 87 1.25 -13.03 -2.96
N SER A 88 1.27 -13.04 -4.28
CA SER A 88 1.06 -11.85 -5.09
C SER A 88 -0.28 -11.16 -4.81
N PHE A 89 -1.23 -11.87 -4.21
CA PHE A 89 -2.51 -11.32 -3.80
C PHE A 89 -2.49 -10.66 -2.42
N GLU A 90 -1.41 -10.78 -1.66
CA GLU A 90 -1.31 -10.26 -0.29
C GLU A 90 -0.62 -8.90 -0.20
N GLY A 91 -0.60 -8.12 -1.21
CA GLY A 91 0.06 -6.81 -1.18
C GLY A 91 -0.82 -5.63 -1.57
N ALA A 92 -1.97 -5.87 -2.16
CA ALA A 92 -2.81 -4.81 -2.67
C ALA A 92 -3.50 -4.04 -1.52
N GLY A 93 -3.13 -2.78 -1.31
CA GLY A 93 -3.72 -1.93 -0.26
C GLY A 93 -3.35 -2.30 1.17
N SER A 94 -2.33 -3.16 1.36
CA SER A 94 -1.93 -3.62 2.70
C SER A 94 -1.23 -2.57 3.55
N VAL A 95 -0.73 -1.50 2.94
CA VAL A 95 -0.08 -0.35 3.61
C VAL A 95 -0.71 0.93 3.11
N ILE A 96 -1.23 1.74 4.01
CA ILE A 96 -1.81 3.04 3.69
C ILE A 96 -1.33 4.13 4.65
N LEU A 97 -1.27 5.37 4.15
CA LEU A 97 -1.07 6.57 4.95
C LEU A 97 -2.40 7.30 5.14
N THR A 98 -2.60 7.92 6.30
CA THR A 98 -3.69 8.88 6.47
C THR A 98 -3.48 10.08 5.54
N PRO A 99 -4.57 10.78 5.11
CA PRO A 99 -4.44 11.95 4.24
C PRO A 99 -3.58 13.07 4.83
N ASP A 100 -3.59 13.25 6.15
CA ASP A 100 -2.74 14.20 6.89
C ASP A 100 -1.30 13.70 7.11
N ARG A 101 -1.02 12.45 6.71
CA ARG A 101 0.29 11.77 6.85
C ARG A 101 0.78 11.61 8.28
N ARG A 102 -0.09 11.67 9.28
CA ARG A 102 0.28 11.47 10.68
C ARG A 102 0.43 10.00 11.04
N PHE A 103 -0.33 9.13 10.39
CA PHE A 103 -0.33 7.70 10.67
C PHE A 103 -0.16 6.86 9.41
N LEU A 104 0.48 5.72 9.59
CA LEU A 104 0.55 4.63 8.63
C LEU A 104 -0.10 3.41 9.24
N PHE A 105 -0.93 2.71 8.45
CA PHE A 105 -1.53 1.43 8.85
C PHE A 105 -1.03 0.32 7.94
N ALA A 106 -0.87 -0.88 8.51
CA ALA A 106 -0.45 -2.06 7.77
C ALA A 106 -1.20 -3.31 8.24
N THR A 107 -1.60 -4.15 7.29
CA THR A 107 -2.18 -5.47 7.59
C THR A 107 -1.11 -6.49 7.96
N ASN A 108 -1.48 -7.47 8.78
CA ASN A 108 -0.71 -8.67 9.05
C ASN A 108 -1.58 -9.87 8.71
N GLY A 109 -1.38 -10.41 7.50
CA GLY A 109 -2.25 -11.45 6.94
C GLY A 109 -2.09 -12.82 7.60
N GLY A 110 -0.97 -13.05 8.30
CA GLY A 110 -0.71 -14.34 8.94
C GLY A 110 -1.42 -14.53 10.27
N ASP A 111 -1.74 -13.45 10.98
CA ASP A 111 -2.44 -13.49 12.27
C ASP A 111 -3.73 -12.64 12.30
N ASN A 112 -4.17 -12.11 11.15
CA ASN A 112 -5.34 -11.26 11.02
C ASN A 112 -5.32 -10.06 11.98
N SER A 113 -4.20 -9.35 12.01
CA SER A 113 -4.06 -8.11 12.79
C SER A 113 -3.76 -6.91 11.89
N VAL A 114 -3.89 -5.73 12.47
CA VAL A 114 -3.52 -4.46 11.86
C VAL A 114 -2.60 -3.72 12.81
N SER A 115 -1.55 -3.13 12.25
CA SER A 115 -0.60 -2.31 12.97
C SER A 115 -0.76 -0.85 12.59
N SER A 116 -0.64 0.03 13.57
CA SER A 116 -0.60 1.48 13.37
C SER A 116 0.75 2.05 13.79
N PHE A 117 1.22 3.05 13.03
CA PHE A 117 2.48 3.73 13.26
C PHE A 117 2.27 5.23 13.24
N ALA A 118 2.94 5.95 14.11
CA ALA A 118 3.15 7.39 13.96
C ALA A 118 4.22 7.63 12.88
N VAL A 119 3.95 8.59 12.00
CA VAL A 119 4.90 9.08 11.02
C VAL A 119 5.50 10.36 11.56
N GLY A 120 6.74 10.27 11.97
CA GLY A 120 7.50 11.37 12.56
C GLY A 120 8.33 12.15 11.53
N ASP A 121 9.30 12.89 12.02
CA ASP A 121 10.21 13.68 11.21
C ASP A 121 10.94 12.79 10.19
N GLN A 122 11.11 13.32 8.97
CA GLN A 122 11.76 12.63 7.86
C GLN A 122 11.09 11.27 7.52
N GLY A 123 9.79 11.14 7.82
CA GLY A 123 9.01 9.94 7.51
C GLY A 123 9.33 8.72 8.39
N ARG A 124 10.05 8.88 9.49
CA ARG A 124 10.37 7.76 10.38
C ARG A 124 9.14 7.23 11.09
N LEU A 125 9.11 5.91 11.23
CA LEU A 125 7.98 5.21 11.82
C LEU A 125 8.23 4.84 13.28
N THR A 126 7.19 5.04 14.10
CA THR A 126 7.13 4.51 15.47
C THR A 126 5.87 3.68 15.61
N LEU A 127 6.01 2.39 15.95
CA LEU A 127 4.87 1.51 16.19
C LEU A 127 4.06 2.05 17.37
N ILE A 128 2.76 2.25 17.17
CA ILE A 128 1.81 2.67 18.21
C ILE A 128 1.08 1.45 18.77
N ASP A 129 0.52 0.63 17.88
CA ASP A 129 -0.41 -0.43 18.28
C ASP A 129 -0.42 -1.56 17.26
N THR A 130 -0.75 -2.77 17.71
CA THR A 130 -1.07 -3.92 16.86
C THR A 130 -2.27 -4.61 17.46
N LYS A 131 -3.36 -4.71 16.69
CA LYS A 131 -4.64 -5.27 17.16
C LYS A 131 -5.16 -6.33 16.21
N PRO A 132 -5.69 -7.46 16.75
CA PRO A 132 -6.41 -8.42 15.93
C PRO A 132 -7.65 -7.77 15.32
N THR A 133 -8.00 -8.17 14.10
CA THR A 133 -9.20 -7.64 13.41
C THR A 133 -10.51 -8.21 13.98
N GLY A 134 -10.42 -9.30 14.73
CA GLY A 134 -11.58 -10.06 15.22
C GLY A 134 -12.02 -11.17 14.25
N THR A 135 -11.45 -11.25 13.05
CA THR A 135 -11.65 -12.39 12.15
C THR A 135 -10.81 -13.57 12.64
N ALA A 136 -11.42 -14.73 12.73
CA ALA A 136 -10.72 -15.95 13.16
C ALA A 136 -9.61 -16.34 12.16
N VAL A 137 -8.52 -16.85 12.70
CA VAL A 137 -7.45 -17.51 11.92
C VAL A 137 -7.70 -19.01 12.02
N GLU A 138 -8.40 -19.55 11.05
CA GLU A 138 -8.65 -20.98 10.94
C GLU A 138 -7.88 -21.52 9.75
N GLY A 139 -6.85 -22.35 10.00
CA GLY A 139 -6.07 -22.98 8.95
C GLY A 139 -5.54 -22.02 7.90
N LYS A 140 -5.11 -20.82 8.30
CA LYS A 140 -4.70 -19.71 7.42
C LYS A 140 -5.85 -19.02 6.66
N SER A 141 -7.08 -19.24 7.06
CA SER A 141 -8.21 -18.45 6.59
C SER A 141 -8.17 -17.02 7.14
N GLY A 142 -8.97 -16.15 6.58
CA GLY A 142 -9.01 -14.72 6.92
C GLY A 142 -8.07 -13.91 6.03
N THR A 143 -6.81 -13.90 6.28
CA THR A 143 -5.79 -13.11 5.56
C THR A 143 -6.20 -11.65 5.41
N ALA A 144 -5.95 -10.86 6.45
CA ALA A 144 -6.10 -9.39 6.40
C ALA A 144 -5.23 -8.83 5.29
N LYS A 145 -5.83 -8.13 4.33
CA LYS A 145 -5.21 -7.89 3.02
C LYS A 145 -5.16 -6.44 2.59
N SER A 146 -6.27 -5.73 2.74
CA SER A 146 -6.42 -4.37 2.22
C SER A 146 -7.06 -3.48 3.28
N LEU A 147 -6.75 -2.20 3.20
CA LEU A 147 -7.18 -1.17 4.15
C LEU A 147 -7.73 0.04 3.41
N ALA A 148 -8.83 0.59 3.92
CA ALA A 148 -9.28 1.93 3.57
C ALA A 148 -9.57 2.72 4.84
N TYR A 149 -9.16 3.99 4.88
CA TYR A 149 -9.37 4.87 6.03
C TYR A 149 -10.36 5.98 5.69
N SER A 150 -11.32 6.18 6.59
CA SER A 150 -12.29 7.28 6.55
C SER A 150 -11.86 8.37 7.53
N PRO A 151 -11.32 9.50 7.07
CA PRO A 151 -10.93 10.60 7.94
C PRO A 151 -12.11 11.29 8.60
N SER A 152 -13.31 11.30 7.97
CA SER A 152 -14.50 11.92 8.56
C SER A 152 -15.11 11.12 9.71
N LYS A 153 -14.78 9.82 9.79
CA LYS A 153 -15.33 8.89 10.79
C LYS A 153 -14.29 8.36 11.77
N ASP A 154 -13.00 8.69 11.55
CA ASP A 154 -11.87 8.07 12.25
C ASP A 154 -11.97 6.54 12.25
N MET A 155 -12.27 5.98 11.07
CA MET A 155 -12.60 4.58 10.88
C MET A 155 -11.68 3.93 9.85
N LEU A 156 -11.10 2.79 10.23
CA LEU A 156 -10.34 1.93 9.35
C LEU A 156 -11.18 0.71 8.97
N TYR A 157 -11.33 0.47 7.68
CA TYR A 157 -11.93 -0.72 7.10
C TYR A 157 -10.82 -1.70 6.77
N VAL A 158 -11.02 -2.97 7.11
CA VAL A 158 -10.06 -4.04 6.91
C VAL A 158 -10.72 -5.14 6.11
N VAL A 159 -10.20 -5.42 4.92
CA VAL A 159 -10.69 -6.49 4.05
C VAL A 159 -9.84 -7.73 4.21
N HIS A 160 -10.50 -8.88 4.32
CA HIS A 160 -9.92 -10.22 4.38
C HIS A 160 -10.26 -10.99 3.12
N SER A 161 -9.32 -11.83 2.67
CA SER A 161 -9.53 -12.65 1.46
C SER A 161 -10.46 -13.83 1.69
N PHE A 162 -10.49 -14.38 2.90
CA PHE A 162 -11.20 -15.61 3.20
C PHE A 162 -12.06 -15.48 4.46
N GLY A 163 -13.04 -16.37 4.59
CA GLY A 163 -13.95 -16.43 5.72
C GLY A 163 -15.32 -15.82 5.41
N PRO A 164 -16.29 -15.96 6.32
CA PRO A 164 -17.61 -15.36 6.15
C PRO A 164 -17.59 -13.85 6.41
N ASP A 165 -16.73 -13.37 7.26
CA ASP A 165 -16.62 -11.97 7.69
C ASP A 165 -15.42 -11.27 7.02
N HIS A 166 -15.59 -11.01 5.73
CA HIS A 166 -14.55 -10.40 4.90
C HIS A 166 -14.18 -8.97 5.31
N ILE A 167 -15.11 -8.22 5.89
CA ILE A 167 -14.92 -6.79 6.19
C ILE A 167 -15.08 -6.57 7.68
N ARG A 168 -14.02 -6.07 8.31
CA ARG A 168 -13.99 -5.68 9.72
C ARG A 168 -13.69 -4.19 9.83
N LEU A 169 -14.10 -3.59 10.95
CA LEU A 169 -13.91 -2.18 11.22
C LEU A 169 -13.09 -1.96 12.47
N MET A 170 -12.29 -0.91 12.46
CA MET A 170 -11.54 -0.44 13.64
C MET A 170 -11.72 1.06 13.80
N SER A 171 -12.04 1.51 14.99
CA SER A 171 -11.95 2.93 15.32
C SER A 171 -10.48 3.33 15.50
N VAL A 172 -10.12 4.51 15.02
CA VAL A 172 -8.78 5.08 15.14
C VAL A 172 -8.85 6.24 16.10
N ALA A 173 -8.13 6.16 17.22
CA ALA A 173 -8.05 7.27 18.18
C ALA A 173 -7.13 8.39 17.67
N SER A 174 -7.24 9.57 18.25
CA SER A 174 -6.42 10.74 17.86
C SER A 174 -4.91 10.55 18.07
N ASP A 175 -4.52 9.57 18.89
CA ASP A 175 -3.15 9.14 19.11
C ASP A 175 -2.73 7.94 18.22
N GLY A 176 -3.62 7.51 17.32
CA GLY A 176 -3.38 6.41 16.37
C GLY A 176 -3.66 5.01 16.92
N LYS A 177 -4.12 4.87 18.16
CA LYS A 177 -4.50 3.57 18.71
C LYS A 177 -5.74 3.02 18.02
N LEU A 178 -5.76 1.69 17.87
CA LEU A 178 -6.81 0.94 17.20
C LEU A 178 -7.76 0.28 18.21
N THR A 179 -9.05 0.33 17.91
CA THR A 179 -10.07 -0.41 18.68
C THR A 179 -10.94 -1.20 17.71
N PRO A 180 -10.83 -2.55 17.69
CA PRO A 180 -11.70 -3.40 16.87
C PRO A 180 -13.18 -3.18 17.22
N ARG A 181 -14.01 -3.17 16.18
CA ARG A 181 -15.46 -3.04 16.34
C ARG A 181 -16.15 -4.39 16.17
N MET A 182 -17.37 -4.48 16.67
CA MET A 182 -18.16 -5.72 16.56
C MET A 182 -18.78 -5.92 15.18
N GLU A 183 -18.93 -4.84 14.42
CA GLU A 183 -19.54 -4.87 13.09
C GLU A 183 -18.67 -5.66 12.12
N GLN A 184 -19.30 -6.55 11.36
CA GLN A 184 -18.69 -7.38 10.34
C GLN A 184 -19.61 -7.49 9.13
N TYR A 185 -19.01 -7.61 7.95
CA TYR A 185 -19.76 -7.74 6.70
C TYR A 185 -19.09 -8.77 5.81
N THR A 186 -19.89 -9.35 4.90
CA THR A 186 -19.39 -10.29 3.90
C THR A 186 -19.47 -9.68 2.50
N ALA A 187 -18.51 -10.06 1.65
CA ALA A 187 -18.59 -9.82 0.21
C ALA A 187 -19.36 -10.91 -0.54
N ASN A 188 -19.70 -12.00 0.14
CA ASN A 188 -20.46 -13.10 -0.43
C ASN A 188 -21.92 -12.71 -0.67
N THR A 189 -22.53 -13.30 -1.69
CA THR A 189 -23.99 -13.28 -1.93
C THR A 189 -24.49 -14.71 -2.06
N PRO A 190 -25.81 -14.95 -1.96
CA PRO A 190 -26.36 -16.29 -2.17
C PRO A 190 -25.93 -16.93 -3.51
N GLU A 191 -25.80 -16.13 -4.56
CA GLU A 191 -25.40 -16.60 -5.89
C GLU A 191 -23.89 -16.79 -6.02
N LYS A 192 -23.11 -16.13 -5.15
CA LYS A 192 -21.65 -16.12 -5.16
C LYS A 192 -21.10 -16.23 -3.74
N PRO A 193 -21.15 -17.42 -3.14
CA PRO A 193 -20.87 -17.63 -1.72
C PRO A 193 -19.37 -17.75 -1.39
N HIS A 194 -18.48 -17.76 -2.41
CA HIS A 194 -17.05 -18.02 -2.21
C HIS A 194 -16.18 -16.97 -2.89
N ARG A 195 -16.52 -15.69 -2.71
CA ARG A 195 -15.70 -14.59 -3.22
C ARG A 195 -14.40 -14.45 -2.45
N VAL A 196 -13.35 -14.05 -3.18
CA VAL A 196 -12.04 -13.73 -2.60
C VAL A 196 -11.78 -12.24 -2.78
N PRO A 197 -12.10 -11.42 -1.79
CA PRO A 197 -11.72 -10.00 -1.79
C PRO A 197 -10.19 -9.83 -1.81
N THR A 198 -9.73 -8.81 -2.53
CA THR A 198 -8.29 -8.54 -2.68
C THR A 198 -7.91 -7.10 -2.44
N MET A 199 -8.85 -6.18 -2.56
CA MET A 199 -8.62 -4.77 -2.36
C MET A 199 -9.92 -4.06 -1.99
N ASP A 200 -9.79 -2.91 -1.37
CA ASP A 200 -10.88 -2.01 -1.07
C ASP A 200 -10.50 -0.56 -1.32
N VAL A 201 -11.51 0.28 -1.45
CA VAL A 201 -11.36 1.73 -1.53
C VAL A 201 -12.65 2.42 -1.10
N LEU A 202 -12.52 3.55 -0.41
CA LEU A 202 -13.63 4.46 -0.18
C LEU A 202 -13.77 5.44 -1.36
N SER A 203 -15.01 5.78 -1.71
CA SER A 203 -15.23 6.90 -2.63
C SER A 203 -14.72 8.21 -2.00
N PRO A 204 -14.32 9.22 -2.80
CA PRO A 204 -13.78 10.48 -2.27
C PRO A 204 -14.74 11.22 -1.32
N ASP A 205 -16.04 11.00 -1.44
CA ASP A 205 -17.09 11.55 -0.58
C ASP A 205 -17.44 10.63 0.60
N GLU A 206 -16.72 9.52 0.75
CA GLU A 206 -16.87 8.48 1.80
C GLU A 206 -18.26 7.86 1.92
N LYS A 207 -19.10 7.96 0.87
CA LYS A 207 -20.45 7.37 0.87
C LYS A 207 -20.47 5.92 0.44
N PHE A 208 -19.48 5.50 -0.35
CA PHE A 208 -19.41 4.15 -0.91
C PHE A 208 -18.11 3.48 -0.50
N PHE A 209 -18.23 2.24 -0.05
CA PHE A 209 -17.13 1.32 0.18
C PHE A 209 -17.12 0.27 -0.93
N LEU A 210 -16.09 0.27 -1.74
CA LEU A 210 -15.94 -0.59 -2.92
C LEU A 210 -14.94 -1.69 -2.60
N VAL A 211 -15.33 -2.93 -2.86
CA VAL A 211 -14.49 -4.12 -2.64
C VAL A 211 -14.27 -4.81 -3.98
N GLY A 212 -13.01 -4.93 -4.37
CA GLY A 212 -12.59 -5.72 -5.52
C GLY A 212 -12.41 -7.18 -5.14
N THR A 213 -12.95 -8.09 -5.95
CA THR A 213 -12.77 -9.53 -5.79
C THR A 213 -12.01 -10.12 -6.97
N THR A 214 -11.06 -11.02 -6.73
CA THR A 214 -10.26 -11.64 -7.79
C THR A 214 -10.94 -12.87 -8.36
N PHE A 215 -11.58 -13.66 -7.51
CA PHE A 215 -12.23 -14.92 -7.88
C PHE A 215 -13.58 -15.07 -7.19
N ASP A 216 -14.47 -15.79 -7.85
CA ASP A 216 -15.46 -16.64 -7.19
C ASP A 216 -14.84 -18.04 -7.21
N LEU A 217 -14.38 -18.52 -6.07
CA LEU A 217 -13.84 -19.88 -6.00
C LEU A 217 -15.00 -20.87 -6.26
N PRO A 218 -14.94 -21.70 -7.31
CA PRO A 218 -15.86 -22.81 -7.39
C PRO A 218 -15.63 -23.73 -6.19
N ILE A 219 -16.67 -24.32 -5.64
CA ILE A 219 -16.67 -25.27 -4.52
C ILE A 219 -15.65 -26.41 -4.69
N ALA A 220 -15.08 -26.58 -5.87
CA ALA A 220 -14.21 -27.66 -6.27
C ALA A 220 -12.71 -27.35 -6.24
N ILE A 221 -12.23 -26.26 -5.65
CA ILE A 221 -10.81 -26.20 -5.28
C ILE A 221 -10.65 -27.01 -3.99
N SER A 222 -10.72 -28.31 -4.15
CA SER A 222 -10.35 -29.26 -3.11
C SER A 222 -8.84 -29.29 -3.01
N GLY A 223 -8.29 -28.47 -2.16
CA GLY A 223 -6.90 -28.49 -1.78
C GLY A 223 -6.78 -28.44 -0.27
N THR A 224 -5.64 -28.81 0.23
CA THR A 224 -5.28 -28.63 1.63
C THR A 224 -4.04 -27.76 1.73
N TYR A 225 -3.97 -26.95 2.76
CA TYR A 225 -2.73 -26.30 3.16
C TYR A 225 -1.70 -27.36 3.62
N PRO A 226 -0.39 -27.03 3.71
CA PRO A 226 0.63 -27.97 4.19
C PRO A 226 0.39 -28.51 5.60
N ASP A 227 -0.40 -27.81 6.41
CA ASP A 227 -0.81 -28.21 7.74
C ASP A 227 -2.05 -29.15 7.73
N GLY A 228 -2.53 -29.52 6.54
CA GLY A 228 -3.67 -30.41 6.35
C GLY A 228 -5.04 -29.72 6.44
N SER A 229 -5.09 -28.41 6.68
CA SER A 229 -6.35 -27.68 6.71
C SER A 229 -6.95 -27.52 5.31
N PRO A 230 -8.28 -27.57 5.13
CA PRO A 230 -8.91 -27.40 3.83
C PRO A 230 -8.75 -25.96 3.33
N ILE A 231 -8.57 -25.81 2.02
CA ILE A 231 -8.71 -24.55 1.32
C ILE A 231 -10.21 -24.35 1.06
N LEU A 232 -10.84 -23.49 1.83
CA LEU A 232 -12.26 -23.14 1.70
C LEU A 232 -12.44 -21.88 0.88
#